data_c1bccb47b1f717c91d5d061bb99e36aa
#
_entry.id   c1bccb47b1f717c91d5d061bb99e36aa
#
_cell.length_a   1.000
_cell.length_b   1.000
_cell.length_c   1.000
_cell.angle_alpha   90.00
_cell.angle_beta   90.00
_cell.angle_gamma   90.00
#
_symmetry.space_group_name_H-M   'P 1'
#
loop_
_entity.id
_entity.type
_entity.pdbx_description
1 polymer ?
#
loop_
_entity_poly.entity_id
_entity_poly.type
_entity_poly.pdbx_seq_one_letter_code
_entity_poly.pdbx_strand_id
1 'polypeptide(L)'
;IGPNGTGKTTLFRMIMGLEQPTSGEFRVGETVKLAYVDQQHASIDPEKTVYETISHNSDIIQLGNRSVNARAYVARFNFTGADQEKKVGVLSGGERNRLHLAMALKEGGNVLLLDEPTNDIDVNTLRALEEGLENFAGCAVVISHDRWFLDRVATHILSFEGDSQVVFFEGGYSEYEEHKRLLGEDTTPKRVKYRKLME
;
A
#
# COMPACT_ATOMS: atom_id res chain seq x y z
N ILE A 1 -6.27 0.10 -9.76
CA ILE A 1 -7.60 -0.45 -9.45
C ILE A 1 -8.00 -1.55 -10.44
N GLY A 2 -9.08 -2.26 -10.21
CA GLY A 2 -9.63 -3.29 -11.11
C GLY A 2 -10.04 -4.57 -10.38
N PRO A 3 -10.75 -5.50 -11.03
CA PRO A 3 -11.21 -6.76 -10.43
C PRO A 3 -10.05 -7.62 -9.91
N ASN A 4 -10.37 -8.55 -9.00
CA ASN A 4 -9.38 -9.51 -8.53
C ASN A 4 -8.94 -10.44 -9.67
N GLY A 5 -7.65 -10.81 -9.68
CA GLY A 5 -7.08 -11.69 -10.71
C GLY A 5 -6.73 -11.00 -12.05
N THR A 6 -6.82 -9.68 -12.15
CA THR A 6 -6.46 -8.94 -13.37
C THR A 6 -4.97 -8.63 -13.51
N GLY A 7 -4.14 -9.04 -12.53
CA GLY A 7 -2.68 -8.88 -12.62
C GLY A 7 -2.10 -7.69 -11.85
N LYS A 8 -2.88 -7.02 -10.98
CA LYS A 8 -2.39 -5.87 -10.19
C LYS A 8 -1.17 -6.21 -9.33
N THR A 9 -1.28 -7.25 -8.50
CA THR A 9 -0.17 -7.74 -7.66
C THR A 9 0.98 -8.28 -8.52
N THR A 10 0.69 -8.90 -9.66
CA THR A 10 1.71 -9.33 -10.63
C THR A 10 2.53 -8.15 -11.16
N LEU A 11 1.87 -7.01 -11.45
CA LEU A 11 2.57 -5.77 -11.81
C LEU A 11 3.54 -5.33 -10.71
N PHE A 12 3.13 -5.36 -9.44
CA PHE A 12 4.03 -5.03 -8.32
C PHE A 12 5.23 -5.97 -8.27
N ARG A 13 5.01 -7.29 -8.44
CA ARG A 13 6.09 -8.28 -8.46
C ARG A 13 7.07 -8.05 -9.60
N MET A 14 6.58 -7.62 -10.78
CA MET A 14 7.44 -7.23 -11.91
C MET A 14 8.24 -5.97 -11.60
N ILE A 15 7.63 -4.93 -11.00
CA ILE A 15 8.33 -3.71 -10.60
C ILE A 15 9.46 -4.03 -9.60
N MET A 16 9.23 -4.98 -8.70
CA MET A 16 10.23 -5.44 -7.73
C MET A 16 11.29 -6.38 -8.33
N GLY A 17 11.15 -6.77 -9.59
CA GLY A 17 12.04 -7.73 -10.25
C GLY A 17 11.87 -9.19 -9.81
N LEU A 18 10.76 -9.51 -9.12
CA LEU A 18 10.44 -10.87 -8.66
C LEU A 18 9.80 -11.73 -9.75
N GLU A 19 9.23 -11.09 -10.76
CA GLU A 19 8.66 -11.74 -11.95
C GLU A 19 9.15 -11.03 -13.21
N GLN A 20 9.27 -11.77 -14.30
CA GLN A 20 9.59 -11.22 -15.61
C GLN A 20 8.34 -11.11 -16.48
N PRO A 21 8.20 -10.04 -17.29
CA PRO A 21 7.10 -9.95 -18.23
C PRO A 21 7.24 -11.01 -19.33
N THR A 22 6.11 -11.55 -19.79
CA THR A 22 6.09 -12.52 -20.92
C THR A 22 6.56 -11.87 -22.22
N SER A 23 6.31 -10.55 -22.37
CA SER A 23 6.77 -9.74 -23.50
C SER A 23 6.92 -8.29 -23.03
N GLY A 24 7.71 -7.50 -23.78
CA GLY A 24 8.06 -6.15 -23.38
C GLY A 24 9.16 -6.11 -22.33
N GLU A 25 9.40 -4.93 -21.76
CA GLU A 25 10.43 -4.71 -20.73
C GLU A 25 9.94 -3.77 -19.63
N PHE A 26 10.44 -3.99 -18.42
CA PHE A 26 10.35 -3.05 -17.31
C PHE A 26 11.68 -2.35 -17.11
N ARG A 27 11.65 -1.03 -17.05
CA ARG A 27 12.82 -0.24 -16.72
C ARG A 27 12.60 0.52 -15.42
N VAL A 28 13.33 0.16 -14.40
CA VAL A 28 13.40 0.88 -13.13
C VAL A 28 14.61 1.81 -13.18
N GLY A 29 14.41 3.09 -12.91
CA GLY A 29 15.51 4.07 -12.90
C GLY A 29 16.52 3.80 -11.80
N GLU A 30 17.79 4.12 -12.01
CA GLU A 30 18.88 3.86 -11.06
C GLU A 30 18.71 4.55 -9.69
N THR A 31 17.98 5.66 -9.67
CA THR A 31 17.72 6.42 -8.44
C THR A 31 16.49 5.94 -7.67
N VAL A 32 15.73 4.99 -8.23
CA VAL A 32 14.53 4.45 -7.60
C VAL A 32 14.91 3.56 -6.42
N LYS A 33 14.37 3.89 -5.26
CA LYS A 33 14.46 3.10 -4.04
C LYS A 33 13.04 2.63 -3.70
N LEU A 34 12.77 1.37 -4.01
CA LEU A 34 11.47 0.75 -3.74
C LEU A 34 11.34 0.45 -2.24
N ALA A 35 10.20 0.85 -1.66
CA ALA A 35 9.73 0.34 -0.39
C ALA A 35 8.41 -0.39 -0.64
N TYR A 36 8.36 -1.68 -0.33
CA TYR A 36 7.19 -2.53 -0.53
C TYR A 36 6.66 -3.03 0.80
N VAL A 37 5.38 -2.83 1.01
CA VAL A 37 4.67 -3.43 2.14
C VAL A 37 4.02 -4.71 1.67
N ASP A 38 4.67 -5.82 1.91
CA ASP A 38 4.06 -7.14 1.80
C ASP A 38 3.68 -7.63 3.20
N GLN A 39 2.46 -8.13 3.32
CA GLN A 39 1.98 -8.76 4.55
C GLN A 39 2.76 -10.04 4.92
N GLN A 40 3.62 -10.56 4.04
CA GLN A 40 4.21 -11.90 4.17
C GLN A 40 5.73 -11.96 4.35
N HIS A 41 6.54 -10.92 4.10
CA HIS A 41 7.97 -11.12 3.87
C HIS A 41 8.99 -10.26 4.62
N ALA A 42 8.62 -9.39 5.51
CA ALA A 42 9.64 -8.85 6.41
C ALA A 42 9.92 -9.88 7.52
N SER A 43 11.11 -10.45 7.54
CA SER A 43 11.61 -11.25 8.67
C SER A 43 11.86 -10.34 9.86
N ILE A 44 10.78 -9.92 10.51
CA ILE A 44 10.85 -9.12 11.73
C ILE A 44 11.18 -10.07 12.86
N ASP A 45 12.16 -9.71 13.69
CA ASP A 45 12.50 -10.45 14.89
C ASP A 45 11.30 -10.51 15.85
N PRO A 46 10.71 -11.71 16.10
CA PRO A 46 9.51 -11.84 16.92
C PRO A 46 9.73 -11.47 18.39
N GLU A 47 10.99 -11.45 18.86
CA GLU A 47 11.34 -11.14 20.24
C GLU A 47 11.46 -9.62 20.49
N LYS A 48 11.61 -8.81 19.46
CA LYS A 48 11.61 -7.35 19.59
C LYS A 48 10.22 -6.81 19.88
N THR A 49 10.18 -5.70 20.59
CA THR A 49 8.94 -4.96 20.81
C THR A 49 8.54 -4.18 19.54
N VAL A 50 7.28 -3.76 19.47
CA VAL A 50 6.78 -2.87 18.42
C VAL A 50 7.63 -1.59 18.37
N TYR A 51 7.91 -1.00 19.55
CA TYR A 51 8.72 0.20 19.64
C TYR A 51 10.13 0.00 19.11
N GLU A 52 10.83 -1.03 19.55
CA GLU A 52 12.18 -1.35 19.09
C GLU A 52 12.25 -1.59 17.59
N THR A 53 11.24 -2.28 17.05
CA THR A 53 11.17 -2.60 15.62
C THR A 53 10.98 -1.35 14.77
N ILE A 54 10.08 -0.45 15.16
CA ILE A 54 9.81 0.77 14.40
C ILE A 54 10.90 1.81 14.63
N SER A 55 11.31 2.04 15.89
CA SER A 55 12.21 3.13 16.24
C SER A 55 13.70 2.80 16.05
N HIS A 56 14.05 1.50 15.98
CA HIS A 56 15.44 1.01 16.10
C HIS A 56 16.15 1.58 17.35
N ASN A 57 15.41 1.70 18.47
CA ASN A 57 15.85 2.29 19.73
C ASN A 57 16.27 3.77 19.64
N SER A 58 15.79 4.49 18.62
CA SER A 58 15.96 5.93 18.53
C SER A 58 14.71 6.64 19.06
N ASP A 59 14.89 7.70 19.85
CA ASP A 59 13.78 8.53 20.32
C ASP A 59 13.19 9.43 19.23
N ILE A 60 13.90 9.56 18.12
CA ILE A 60 13.53 10.42 16.99
C ILE A 60 13.49 9.60 15.71
N ILE A 61 12.42 9.75 14.94
CA ILE A 61 12.26 9.19 13.61
C ILE A 61 12.31 10.32 12.58
N GLN A 62 13.11 10.14 11.54
CA GLN A 62 13.16 11.03 10.39
C GLN A 62 12.11 10.60 9.36
N LEU A 63 11.25 11.54 8.99
CA LEU A 63 10.24 11.39 7.93
C LEU A 63 10.53 12.44 6.85
N GLY A 64 11.35 12.08 5.88
CA GLY A 64 11.86 13.05 4.90
C GLY A 64 12.61 14.19 5.61
N ASN A 65 12.12 15.42 5.48
CA ASN A 65 12.71 16.62 6.10
C ASN A 65 12.20 16.93 7.53
N ARG A 66 11.35 16.06 8.09
CA ARG A 66 10.75 16.26 9.43
C ARG A 66 11.28 15.23 10.40
N SER A 67 11.51 15.68 11.64
CA SER A 67 11.83 14.81 12.78
C SER A 67 10.61 14.71 13.68
N VAL A 68 10.23 13.51 14.07
CA VAL A 68 9.13 13.24 14.98
C VAL A 68 9.60 12.39 16.16
N ASN A 69 8.95 12.55 17.31
CA ASN A 69 9.20 11.65 18.44
C ASN A 69 8.73 10.23 18.08
N ALA A 70 9.57 9.23 18.33
CA ALA A 70 9.32 7.84 17.95
C ALA A 70 8.08 7.28 18.64
N ARG A 71 7.87 7.53 19.92
CA ARG A 71 6.68 7.08 20.65
C ARG A 71 5.40 7.69 20.09
N ALA A 72 5.43 8.98 19.74
CA ALA A 72 4.31 9.66 19.10
C ALA A 72 4.02 9.11 17.70
N TYR A 73 5.07 8.79 16.93
CA TYR A 73 4.93 8.18 15.62
C TYR A 73 4.26 6.80 15.71
N VAL A 74 4.75 5.93 16.59
CA VAL A 74 4.22 4.58 16.81
C VAL A 74 2.76 4.63 17.27
N ALA A 75 2.40 5.61 18.12
CA ALA A 75 1.03 5.81 18.58
C ALA A 75 0.03 6.15 17.45
N ARG A 76 0.47 6.77 16.35
CA ARG A 76 -0.38 7.06 15.18
C ARG A 76 -0.91 5.79 14.51
N PHE A 77 -0.16 4.70 14.60
CA PHE A 77 -0.55 3.38 14.10
C PHE A 77 -1.32 2.55 15.13
N ASN A 78 -1.95 3.24 16.09
CA ASN A 78 -2.77 2.64 17.13
C ASN A 78 -2.03 1.66 18.05
N PHE A 79 -0.73 1.90 18.26
CA PHE A 79 0.06 1.28 19.31
C PHE A 79 0.29 2.29 20.44
N THR A 80 -0.56 2.28 21.46
CA THR A 80 -0.52 3.25 22.55
C THR A 80 -0.06 2.61 23.85
N GLY A 81 0.65 3.36 24.70
CA GLY A 81 1.05 2.90 26.02
C GLY A 81 1.74 1.53 26.01
N ALA A 82 1.14 0.56 26.69
CA ALA A 82 1.70 -0.79 26.80
C ALA A 82 1.75 -1.58 25.49
N ASP A 83 0.96 -1.19 24.47
CA ASP A 83 0.98 -1.86 23.18
C ASP A 83 2.33 -1.70 22.46
N GLN A 84 3.04 -0.62 22.73
CA GLN A 84 4.37 -0.38 22.16
C GLN A 84 5.42 -1.36 22.69
N GLU A 85 5.19 -1.91 23.87
CA GLU A 85 6.09 -2.88 24.53
C GLU A 85 5.70 -4.34 24.19
N LYS A 86 4.63 -4.57 23.44
CA LYS A 86 4.27 -5.90 22.95
C LYS A 86 5.37 -6.43 22.03
N LYS A 87 5.71 -7.71 22.19
CA LYS A 87 6.60 -8.40 21.24
C LYS A 87 5.90 -8.61 19.91
N VAL A 88 6.62 -8.48 18.82
CA VAL A 88 6.09 -8.65 17.45
C VAL A 88 5.50 -10.05 17.24
N GLY A 89 6.09 -11.06 17.87
CA GLY A 89 5.63 -12.45 17.77
C GLY A 89 4.20 -12.69 18.27
N VAL A 90 3.69 -11.85 19.19
CA VAL A 90 2.34 -12.01 19.76
C VAL A 90 1.28 -11.12 19.11
N LEU A 91 1.65 -10.34 18.08
CA LEU A 91 0.73 -9.45 17.41
C LEU A 91 -0.31 -10.23 16.58
N SER A 92 -1.55 -9.75 16.61
CA SER A 92 -2.60 -10.18 15.69
C SER A 92 -2.26 -9.81 14.24
N GLY A 93 -2.98 -10.38 13.26
CA GLY A 93 -2.80 -10.05 11.85
C GLY A 93 -2.97 -8.56 11.56
N GLY A 94 -4.01 -7.91 12.12
CA GLY A 94 -4.25 -6.47 11.98
C GLY A 94 -3.17 -5.62 12.63
N GLU A 95 -2.70 -5.97 13.83
CA GLU A 95 -1.58 -5.29 14.49
C GLU A 95 -0.29 -5.44 13.68
N ARG A 96 -0.03 -6.60 13.11
CA ARG A 96 1.13 -6.84 12.24
C ARG A 96 1.07 -6.00 10.97
N ASN A 97 -0.11 -5.88 10.36
CA ASN A 97 -0.30 -5.01 9.19
C ASN A 97 0.02 -3.54 9.53
N ARG A 98 -0.48 -3.03 10.66
CA ARG A 98 -0.15 -1.67 11.15
C ARG A 98 1.34 -1.46 11.39
N LEU A 99 2.02 -2.47 11.95
CA LEU A 99 3.46 -2.44 12.14
C LEU A 99 4.21 -2.31 10.81
N HIS A 100 3.84 -3.12 9.81
CA HIS A 100 4.44 -3.07 8.47
C HIS A 100 4.23 -1.72 7.81
N LEU A 101 3.01 -1.15 7.89
CA LEU A 101 2.72 0.19 7.37
C LEU A 101 3.60 1.27 8.03
N ALA A 102 3.73 1.22 9.36
CA ALA A 102 4.57 2.16 10.10
C ALA A 102 6.05 2.07 9.68
N MET A 103 6.54 0.86 9.47
CA MET A 103 7.92 0.63 9.01
C MET A 103 8.13 1.18 7.60
N ALA A 104 7.25 0.86 6.67
CA ALA A 104 7.40 1.24 5.27
C ALA A 104 7.36 2.77 5.07
N LEU A 105 6.45 3.45 5.74
CA LEU A 105 6.37 4.92 5.69
C LEU A 105 7.59 5.63 6.29
N LYS A 106 8.32 4.93 7.17
CA LYS A 106 9.56 5.42 7.77
C LYS A 106 10.78 5.14 6.89
N GLU A 107 10.78 4.02 6.17
CA GLU A 107 11.95 3.49 5.45
C GLU A 107 12.35 4.31 4.22
N GLY A 108 12.53 5.50 4.19
CA GLY A 108 13.29 6.33 3.21
C GLY A 108 13.35 5.88 1.73
N GLY A 109 12.42 5.07 1.25
CA GLY A 109 12.22 4.80 -0.16
C GLY A 109 11.67 6.05 -0.86
N ASN A 110 11.86 6.16 -2.17
CA ASN A 110 11.25 7.22 -2.97
C ASN A 110 10.12 6.73 -3.88
N VAL A 111 9.90 5.40 -3.90
CA VAL A 111 8.72 4.77 -4.51
C VAL A 111 8.16 3.74 -3.53
N LEU A 112 6.94 3.99 -3.07
CA LEU A 112 6.24 3.16 -2.11
C LEU A 112 5.20 2.31 -2.84
N LEU A 113 5.24 0.99 -2.66
CA LEU A 113 4.26 0.06 -3.20
C LEU A 113 3.40 -0.50 -2.06
N LEU A 114 2.09 -0.28 -2.12
CA LEU A 114 1.13 -0.74 -1.11
C LEU A 114 0.08 -1.63 -1.77
N ASP A 115 0.00 -2.88 -1.35
CA ASP A 115 -1.01 -3.83 -1.83
C ASP A 115 -2.11 -4.00 -0.77
N GLU A 116 -3.32 -3.49 -1.07
CA GLU A 116 -4.52 -3.49 -0.23
C GLU A 116 -4.25 -3.00 1.23
N PRO A 117 -3.61 -1.83 1.42
CA PRO A 117 -3.20 -1.37 2.74
C PRO A 117 -4.37 -1.02 3.66
N THR A 118 -5.57 -0.87 3.10
CA THR A 118 -6.79 -0.51 3.83
C THR A 118 -7.56 -1.71 4.40
N ASN A 119 -7.14 -2.94 4.06
CA ASN A 119 -7.77 -4.14 4.57
C ASN A 119 -7.51 -4.31 6.07
N ASP A 120 -8.57 -4.58 6.82
CA ASP A 120 -8.54 -4.91 8.26
C ASP A 120 -7.84 -3.84 9.14
N ILE A 121 -7.82 -2.57 8.72
CA ILE A 121 -7.30 -1.47 9.53
C ILE A 121 -8.42 -0.65 10.16
N ASP A 122 -8.13 -0.10 11.34
CA ASP A 122 -9.02 0.82 12.05
C ASP A 122 -8.91 2.25 11.50
N VAL A 123 -9.88 3.10 11.86
CA VAL A 123 -9.98 4.50 11.38
C VAL A 123 -8.74 5.34 11.74
N ASN A 124 -8.11 5.08 12.89
CA ASN A 124 -6.94 5.85 13.30
C ASN A 124 -5.73 5.48 12.43
N THR A 125 -5.55 4.18 12.16
CA THR A 125 -4.51 3.69 11.25
C THR A 125 -4.74 4.18 9.82
N LEU A 126 -6.00 4.21 9.34
CA LEU A 126 -6.33 4.75 8.03
C LEU A 126 -5.93 6.23 7.91
N ARG A 127 -6.24 7.04 8.92
CA ARG A 127 -5.82 8.45 8.96
C ARG A 127 -4.30 8.61 8.99
N ALA A 128 -3.60 7.77 9.76
CA ALA A 128 -2.14 7.79 9.79
C ALA A 128 -1.53 7.41 8.43
N LEU A 129 -2.14 6.47 7.72
CA LEU A 129 -1.74 6.11 6.35
C LEU A 129 -1.98 7.27 5.37
N GLU A 130 -3.16 7.88 5.39
CA GLU A 130 -3.50 9.04 4.54
C GLU A 130 -2.50 10.19 4.79
N GLU A 131 -2.28 10.58 6.05
CA GLU A 131 -1.32 11.63 6.43
C GLU A 131 0.12 11.26 6.03
N GLY A 132 0.49 9.98 6.18
CA GLY A 132 1.79 9.46 5.77
C GLY A 132 2.01 9.60 4.27
N LEU A 133 1.00 9.29 3.45
CA LEU A 133 1.06 9.40 2.01
C LEU A 133 1.08 10.86 1.54
N GLU A 134 0.29 11.75 2.14
CA GLU A 134 0.32 13.18 1.84
C GLU A 134 1.70 13.82 2.09
N ASN A 135 2.38 13.37 3.13
CA ASN A 135 3.70 13.90 3.50
C ASN A 135 4.87 13.10 2.88
N PHE A 136 4.58 12.07 2.11
CA PHE A 136 5.60 11.25 1.48
C PHE A 136 6.28 12.00 0.34
N ALA A 137 7.60 12.18 0.42
CA ALA A 137 8.38 12.94 -0.57
C ALA A 137 8.77 12.10 -1.78
N GLY A 138 7.87 11.25 -2.29
CA GLY A 138 8.12 10.36 -3.41
C GLY A 138 6.83 10.00 -4.13
N CYS A 139 6.88 8.92 -4.91
CA CYS A 139 5.70 8.36 -5.56
C CYS A 139 5.15 7.20 -4.74
N ALA A 140 3.84 7.13 -4.58
CA ALA A 140 3.18 5.96 -4.02
C ALA A 140 2.31 5.29 -5.09
N VAL A 141 2.43 3.98 -5.23
CA VAL A 141 1.54 3.17 -6.06
C VAL A 141 0.76 2.26 -5.13
N VAL A 142 -0.56 2.40 -5.17
CA VAL A 142 -1.46 1.73 -4.23
C VAL A 142 -2.45 0.87 -4.98
N ILE A 143 -2.54 -0.40 -4.62
CA ILE A 143 -3.65 -1.27 -5.01
C ILE A 143 -4.68 -1.17 -3.88
N SER A 144 -5.89 -0.73 -4.17
CA SER A 144 -6.99 -0.70 -3.20
C SER A 144 -8.34 -0.80 -3.88
N HIS A 145 -9.32 -1.33 -3.16
CA HIS A 145 -10.73 -1.34 -3.50
C HIS A 145 -11.53 -0.31 -2.67
N ASP A 146 -10.88 0.39 -1.76
CA ASP A 146 -11.51 1.42 -0.94
C ASP A 146 -11.60 2.74 -1.71
N ARG A 147 -12.81 3.04 -2.20
CA ARG A 147 -13.09 4.23 -3.02
C ARG A 147 -12.84 5.53 -2.27
N TRP A 148 -13.21 5.59 -0.99
CA TRP A 148 -13.05 6.76 -0.16
C TRP A 148 -11.58 7.09 0.10
N PHE A 149 -10.80 6.06 0.33
CA PHE A 149 -9.36 6.20 0.47
C PHE A 149 -8.71 6.66 -0.84
N LEU A 150 -9.08 6.04 -1.97
CA LEU A 150 -8.55 6.40 -3.28
C LEU A 150 -8.88 7.85 -3.66
N ASP A 151 -10.10 8.33 -3.38
CA ASP A 151 -10.48 9.72 -3.64
C ASP A 151 -9.66 10.75 -2.86
N ARG A 152 -9.14 10.36 -1.69
CA ARG A 152 -8.33 11.26 -0.87
C ARG A 152 -6.87 11.29 -1.26
N VAL A 153 -6.33 10.15 -1.72
CA VAL A 153 -4.88 10.02 -1.90
C VAL A 153 -4.45 9.92 -3.36
N ALA A 154 -5.31 9.45 -4.26
CA ALA A 154 -4.94 9.21 -5.64
C ALA A 154 -4.99 10.48 -6.48
N THR A 155 -3.91 10.77 -7.19
CA THR A 155 -3.82 11.82 -8.22
C THR A 155 -3.92 11.25 -9.63
N HIS A 156 -3.71 9.95 -9.78
CA HIS A 156 -3.78 9.22 -11.03
C HIS A 156 -4.37 7.84 -10.79
N ILE A 157 -5.11 7.33 -11.75
CA ILE A 157 -5.72 5.99 -11.72
C ILE A 157 -5.11 5.13 -12.83
N LEU A 158 -4.64 3.95 -12.45
CA LEU A 158 -4.32 2.87 -13.38
C LEU A 158 -5.37 1.78 -13.21
N SER A 159 -6.27 1.67 -14.18
CA SER A 159 -7.40 0.74 -14.11
C SER A 159 -7.17 -0.48 -15.00
N PHE A 160 -7.29 -1.64 -14.40
CA PHE A 160 -7.29 -2.94 -15.07
C PHE A 160 -8.73 -3.33 -15.40
N GLU A 161 -9.14 -3.12 -16.63
CA GLU A 161 -10.55 -3.26 -17.05
C GLU A 161 -10.97 -4.72 -17.35
N GLY A 162 -10.03 -5.65 -17.35
CA GLY A 162 -10.20 -7.00 -17.86
C GLY A 162 -9.81 -7.11 -19.34
N ASP A 163 -9.82 -8.34 -19.88
CA ASP A 163 -9.44 -8.63 -21.26
C ASP A 163 -8.10 -7.99 -21.69
N SER A 164 -7.16 -7.93 -20.77
CA SER A 164 -5.83 -7.30 -20.95
C SER A 164 -5.85 -5.80 -21.26
N GLN A 165 -6.94 -5.12 -21.01
CA GLN A 165 -7.04 -3.68 -21.17
C GLN A 165 -6.63 -2.97 -19.87
N VAL A 166 -5.78 -1.96 -20.00
CA VAL A 166 -5.34 -1.10 -18.91
C VAL A 166 -5.51 0.34 -19.33
N VAL A 167 -6.20 1.13 -18.50
CA VAL A 167 -6.45 2.55 -18.73
C VAL A 167 -5.68 3.36 -17.72
N PHE A 168 -4.90 4.36 -18.20
CA PHE A 168 -4.28 5.35 -17.36
C PHE A 168 -5.08 6.64 -17.42
N PHE A 169 -5.45 7.17 -16.25
CA PHE A 169 -6.26 8.38 -16.11
C PHE A 169 -5.59 9.33 -15.12
N GLU A 170 -5.47 10.60 -15.51
CA GLU A 170 -5.00 11.67 -14.63
C GLU A 170 -6.21 12.29 -13.91
N GLY A 171 -6.30 12.07 -12.61
CA GLY A 171 -7.41 12.51 -11.76
C GLY A 171 -7.66 11.55 -10.61
N GLY A 172 -8.61 11.92 -9.72
CA GLY A 172 -9.07 11.12 -8.60
C GLY A 172 -10.01 9.99 -9.02
N TYR A 173 -10.39 9.16 -8.05
CA TYR A 173 -11.24 8.00 -8.31
C TYR A 173 -12.66 8.41 -8.79
N SER A 174 -13.27 9.40 -8.16
CA SER A 174 -14.61 9.89 -8.54
C SER A 174 -14.61 10.54 -9.92
N GLU A 175 -13.55 11.25 -10.29
CA GLU A 175 -13.39 11.84 -11.63
C GLU A 175 -13.27 10.75 -12.70
N TYR A 176 -12.54 9.67 -12.38
CA TYR A 176 -12.43 8.52 -13.26
C TYR A 176 -13.77 7.81 -13.46
N GLU A 177 -14.56 7.58 -12.39
CA GLU A 177 -15.90 6.98 -12.50
C GLU A 177 -16.84 7.86 -13.34
N GLU A 178 -16.79 9.18 -13.17
CA GLU A 178 -17.59 10.10 -13.97
C GLU A 178 -17.17 10.07 -15.45
N HIS A 179 -15.88 10.04 -15.72
CA HIS A 179 -15.35 9.91 -17.07
C HIS A 179 -15.87 8.64 -17.76
N LYS A 180 -15.84 7.49 -17.09
CA LYS A 180 -16.39 6.23 -17.59
C LYS A 180 -17.88 6.33 -17.88
N ARG A 181 -18.65 6.96 -16.99
CA ARG A 181 -20.10 7.15 -17.16
C ARG A 181 -20.41 8.00 -18.40
N LEU A 182 -19.61 9.04 -18.64
CA LEU A 182 -19.79 9.90 -19.82
C LEU A 182 -19.46 9.19 -21.15
N LEU A 183 -18.55 8.22 -21.11
CA LEU A 183 -18.24 7.36 -22.26
C LEU A 183 -19.28 6.27 -22.51
N GLY A 184 -20.33 6.16 -21.68
CA GLY A 184 -21.36 5.14 -21.77
C GLY A 184 -20.90 3.76 -21.35
N GLU A 185 -19.79 3.65 -20.65
CA GLU A 185 -19.30 2.39 -20.09
C GLU A 185 -20.08 2.03 -18.82
N ASP A 186 -20.46 0.74 -18.72
CA ASP A 186 -21.15 0.22 -17.54
C ASP A 186 -20.19 0.18 -16.34
N THR A 187 -20.41 1.08 -15.39
CA THR A 187 -19.60 1.19 -14.16
C THR A 187 -20.02 0.19 -13.07
N THR A 188 -21.01 -0.68 -13.35
CA THR A 188 -21.42 -1.71 -12.40
C THR A 188 -20.33 -2.76 -12.21
N PRO A 189 -20.04 -3.19 -10.96
CA PRO A 189 -19.04 -4.21 -10.70
C PRO A 189 -19.38 -5.52 -11.43
N LYS A 190 -18.66 -5.83 -12.48
CA LYS A 190 -18.86 -7.11 -13.20
C LYS A 190 -18.32 -8.26 -12.34
N ARG A 191 -19.19 -9.19 -11.94
CA ARG A 191 -18.76 -10.44 -11.33
C ARG A 191 -17.90 -11.22 -12.33
N VAL A 192 -16.63 -11.46 -11.97
CA VAL A 192 -15.75 -12.33 -12.74
C VAL A 192 -16.38 -13.73 -12.78
N LYS A 193 -16.82 -14.19 -13.94
CA LYS A 193 -17.24 -15.58 -14.15
C LYS A 193 -15.97 -16.43 -14.25
N TYR A 194 -15.65 -17.14 -13.19
CA TYR A 194 -14.59 -18.14 -13.25
C TYR A 194 -14.95 -19.22 -14.28
N ARG A 195 -14.05 -19.48 -15.22
CA ARG A 195 -14.16 -20.63 -16.11
C ARG A 195 -14.08 -21.89 -15.23
N LYS A 196 -15.12 -22.73 -15.27
CA LYS A 196 -15.05 -24.05 -14.61
C LYS A 196 -13.86 -24.79 -15.20
N LEU A 197 -12.96 -25.27 -14.35
CA LEU A 197 -11.96 -26.25 -14.74
C LEU A 197 -12.74 -27.47 -15.24
N MET A 198 -12.55 -27.85 -16.51
CA MET A 198 -13.02 -29.14 -16.99
C MET A 198 -12.12 -30.21 -16.37
N GLU A 199 -12.75 -31.19 -15.70
CA GLU A 199 -12.13 -32.42 -15.27
C GLU A 199 -11.64 -33.24 -16.48
#